data_e86202c4438c174def551f19013db1dd
#
_entry.id   e86202c4438c174def551f19013db1dd
#
_cell.length_a   1.000
_cell.length_b   1.000
_cell.length_c   1.000
_cell.angle_alpha   90.00
_cell.angle_beta   90.00
_cell.angle_gamma   90.00
#
_symmetry.space_group_name_H-M   'P 1'
#
loop_
_entity.id
_entity.type
_entity.pdbx_description
1 polymer ?
#
loop_
_entity_poly.entity_id
_entity_poly.type
_entity_poly.pdbx_seq_one_letter_code
_entity_poly.pdbx_strand_id
1 'polypeptide(L)'
;MTTRITRIEGERASEMVLKVEGVLTVADAKLLEEICEDIRRELDHSITIDMSGVNFLGSRSAEVLRRLRTMPGLSIEGAHLFVQQILEATEDGNHHE
;
A
#
# COMPACT_ATOMS: atom_id res chain seq x y z
N MET A 1 -4.23 -18.00 3.79
CA MET A 1 -3.37 -17.43 2.86
C MET A 1 -2.69 -16.27 3.40
N THR A 2 -1.48 -16.14 3.06
CA THR A 2 -0.70 -15.12 3.67
C THR A 2 -0.37 -14.03 2.69
N THR A 3 -0.10 -12.86 3.22
CA THR A 3 0.40 -11.74 2.46
C THR A 3 1.91 -11.81 2.45
N ARG A 4 2.50 -11.51 1.30
CA ARG A 4 3.95 -11.42 1.21
C ARG A 4 4.32 -9.99 0.88
N ILE A 5 5.25 -9.44 1.65
CA ILE A 5 5.77 -8.10 1.40
C ILE A 5 7.26 -8.23 1.17
N THR A 6 7.73 -7.80 0.02
CA THR A 6 9.14 -7.90 -0.35
C THR A 6 9.70 -6.51 -0.56
N ARG A 7 10.84 -6.22 0.05
CA ARG A 7 11.54 -4.96 -0.17
C ARG A 7 12.46 -5.11 -1.35
N ILE A 8 12.39 -4.16 -2.27
CA ILE A 8 13.24 -4.16 -3.45
C ILE A 8 13.78 -2.76 -3.61
N GLU A 9 15.09 -2.63 -3.80
CA GLU A 9 15.65 -1.32 -4.09
C GLU A 9 15.19 -0.91 -5.46
N GLY A 10 14.75 0.33 -5.57
CA GLY A 10 14.31 0.84 -6.86
C GLY A 10 15.46 1.13 -7.78
N GLU A 11 15.12 1.51 -9.01
CA GLU A 11 16.13 1.82 -9.99
C GLU A 11 16.89 3.08 -9.65
N ARG A 12 16.25 3.99 -8.93
CA ARG A 12 16.92 5.21 -8.52
C ARG A 12 17.51 5.01 -7.14
N ALA A 13 18.56 5.76 -6.86
CA ALA A 13 19.32 5.54 -5.65
C ALA A 13 18.49 5.78 -4.38
N SER A 14 17.50 6.64 -4.43
CA SER A 14 16.74 6.96 -3.23
C SER A 14 15.29 6.47 -3.35
N GLU A 15 15.09 5.34 -4.00
CA GLU A 15 13.76 4.78 -4.18
C GLU A 15 13.69 3.39 -3.58
N MET A 16 12.62 3.11 -2.85
CA MET A 16 12.36 1.79 -2.30
C MET A 16 11.03 1.28 -2.83
N VAL A 17 11.00 0.06 -3.32
CA VAL A 17 9.79 -0.57 -3.81
C VAL A 17 9.39 -1.66 -2.82
N LEU A 18 8.13 -1.64 -2.40
CA LEU A 18 7.57 -2.68 -1.54
C LEU A 18 6.56 -3.45 -2.36
N LYS A 19 6.91 -4.67 -2.69
CA LYS A 19 6.03 -5.50 -3.49
C LYS A 19 5.13 -6.31 -2.56
N VAL A 20 3.82 -6.17 -2.75
CA VAL A 20 2.83 -6.82 -1.90
C VAL A 20 2.09 -7.86 -2.73
N GLU A 21 1.96 -9.07 -2.20
CA GLU A 21 1.34 -10.16 -2.91
C GLU A 21 0.35 -10.87 -2.01
N GLY A 22 -0.71 -11.42 -2.59
CA GLY A 22 -1.67 -12.24 -1.88
C GLY A 22 -2.89 -11.49 -1.43
N VAL A 23 -3.46 -11.93 -0.31
CA VAL A 23 -4.63 -11.28 0.29
C VAL A 23 -4.12 -10.32 1.35
N LEU A 24 -4.45 -9.06 1.21
CA LEU A 24 -3.94 -8.05 2.14
C LEU A 24 -4.93 -7.90 3.29
N THR A 25 -4.60 -8.50 4.42
CA THR A 25 -5.42 -8.38 5.63
C THR A 25 -5.15 -7.04 6.30
N VAL A 26 -6.01 -6.67 7.24
CA VAL A 26 -5.83 -5.40 7.93
C VAL A 26 -4.55 -5.42 8.77
N ALA A 27 -4.22 -6.57 9.35
CA ALA A 27 -2.98 -6.67 10.12
C ALA A 27 -1.76 -6.45 9.24
N ASP A 28 -1.79 -7.04 8.04
CA ASP A 28 -0.68 -6.87 7.11
C ASP A 28 -0.64 -5.45 6.54
N ALA A 29 -1.79 -4.83 6.35
CA ALA A 29 -1.81 -3.45 5.90
C ALA A 29 -1.19 -2.53 6.94
N LYS A 30 -1.46 -2.79 8.22
CA LYS A 30 -0.85 -2.00 9.27
C LYS A 30 0.64 -2.24 9.36
N LEU A 31 1.07 -3.48 9.13
CA LEU A 31 2.50 -3.77 9.08
C LEU A 31 3.16 -3.00 7.94
N LEU A 32 2.50 -2.96 6.79
CA LEU A 32 3.01 -2.21 5.66
C LEU A 32 3.14 -0.73 6.00
N GLU A 33 2.17 -0.20 6.72
CA GLU A 33 2.23 1.19 7.15
C GLU A 33 3.43 1.43 8.06
N GLU A 34 3.69 0.51 8.99
CA GLU A 34 4.85 0.64 9.87
C GLU A 34 6.15 0.57 9.09
N ILE A 35 6.23 -0.31 8.11
CA ILE A 35 7.43 -0.41 7.29
C ILE A 35 7.68 0.89 6.55
N CYS A 36 6.63 1.48 6.00
CA CYS A 36 6.76 2.74 5.28
C CYS A 36 7.22 3.86 6.20
N GLU A 37 6.67 3.91 7.40
CA GLU A 37 7.06 4.94 8.35
C GLU A 37 8.53 4.78 8.76
N ASP A 38 8.97 3.55 8.95
CA ASP A 38 10.35 3.30 9.32
C ASP A 38 11.30 3.71 8.19
N ILE A 39 10.95 3.38 6.96
CA ILE A 39 11.78 3.75 5.83
C ILE A 39 11.90 5.27 5.72
N ARG A 40 10.76 5.97 5.86
CA ARG A 40 10.79 7.41 5.75
C ARG A 40 11.58 8.05 6.87
N ARG A 41 11.50 7.47 8.06
CA ARG A 41 12.18 8.03 9.19
C ARG A 41 13.68 7.84 9.11
N GLU A 42 14.11 6.71 8.56
CA GLU A 42 15.53 6.38 8.57
C GLU A 42 16.24 6.74 7.31
N LEU A 43 15.59 6.63 6.17
CA LEU A 43 16.27 6.72 4.90
C LEU A 43 15.85 7.88 4.02
N ASP A 44 14.74 8.50 4.32
CA ASP A 44 14.26 9.64 3.51
C ASP A 44 14.17 9.26 2.02
N HIS A 45 13.77 8.03 1.75
CA HIS A 45 13.60 7.54 0.38
C HIS A 45 12.17 7.76 -0.07
N SER A 46 11.97 7.85 -1.38
CA SER A 46 10.61 7.72 -1.91
C SER A 46 10.22 6.25 -1.90
N ILE A 47 8.94 5.98 -1.74
CA ILE A 47 8.44 4.63 -1.61
C ILE A 47 7.37 4.39 -2.65
N THR A 48 7.49 3.27 -3.36
CA THR A 48 6.46 2.81 -4.27
C THR A 48 5.94 1.47 -3.75
N ILE A 49 4.64 1.37 -3.56
CA ILE A 49 4.02 0.12 -3.16
C ILE A 49 3.46 -0.52 -4.42
N ASP A 50 4.02 -1.67 -4.79
CA ASP A 50 3.61 -2.40 -5.98
C ASP A 50 2.57 -3.44 -5.57
N MET A 51 1.35 -3.23 -5.99
CA MET A 51 0.22 -4.09 -5.62
C MET A 51 -0.21 -5.02 -6.75
N SER A 52 0.64 -5.21 -7.75
CA SER A 52 0.27 -6.05 -8.87
C SER A 52 0.02 -7.51 -8.47
N GLY A 53 0.56 -7.94 -7.34
CA GLY A 53 0.33 -9.29 -6.86
C GLY A 53 -0.78 -9.44 -5.85
N VAL A 54 -1.52 -8.37 -5.57
CA VAL A 54 -2.58 -8.43 -4.57
C VAL A 54 -3.86 -8.95 -5.22
N ASN A 55 -4.39 -10.04 -4.66
CA ASN A 55 -5.59 -10.65 -5.19
C ASN A 55 -6.86 -10.09 -4.57
N PHE A 56 -6.77 -9.63 -3.34
CA PHE A 56 -7.96 -9.15 -2.65
C PHE A 56 -7.55 -8.30 -1.46
N LEU A 57 -8.35 -7.31 -1.15
CA LEU A 57 -8.22 -6.59 0.12
C LEU A 57 -9.60 -6.15 0.56
N GLY A 58 -9.81 -6.10 1.86
CA GLY A 58 -11.08 -5.68 2.40
C GLY A 58 -11.13 -4.18 2.62
N SER A 59 -12.29 -3.69 3.08
CA SER A 59 -12.45 -2.26 3.24
C SER A 59 -11.56 -1.67 4.33
N ARG A 60 -11.29 -2.43 5.39
CA ARG A 60 -10.42 -1.92 6.44
C ARG A 60 -8.97 -1.81 5.96
N SER A 61 -8.52 -2.78 5.16
CA SER A 61 -7.20 -2.68 4.56
C SER A 61 -7.13 -1.51 3.62
N ALA A 62 -8.22 -1.26 2.89
CA ALA A 62 -8.27 -0.13 1.97
C ALA A 62 -8.14 1.19 2.70
N GLU A 63 -8.73 1.29 3.90
CA GLU A 63 -8.59 2.51 4.67
C GLU A 63 -7.14 2.78 5.05
N VAL A 64 -6.42 1.73 5.42
CA VAL A 64 -5.01 1.89 5.76
C VAL A 64 -4.23 2.37 4.54
N LEU A 65 -4.52 1.76 3.38
CA LEU A 65 -3.82 2.16 2.16
C LEU A 65 -4.14 3.59 1.75
N ARG A 66 -5.36 4.03 1.99
CA ARG A 66 -5.71 5.41 1.68
C ARG A 66 -4.95 6.39 2.56
N ARG A 67 -4.73 6.03 3.82
CA ARG A 67 -3.88 6.85 4.67
C ARG A 67 -2.46 6.88 4.15
N LEU A 68 -1.96 5.73 3.69
CA LEU A 68 -0.61 5.67 3.15
C LEU A 68 -0.45 6.57 1.94
N ARG A 69 -1.47 6.63 1.09
CA ARG A 69 -1.37 7.44 -0.12
C ARG A 69 -1.16 8.93 0.17
N THR A 70 -1.51 9.37 1.36
CA THR A 70 -1.33 10.78 1.69
C THR A 70 0.08 11.10 2.15
N MET A 71 0.93 10.10 2.34
CA MET A 71 2.30 10.38 2.77
C MET A 71 3.09 10.97 1.62
N PRO A 72 3.85 12.06 1.88
CA PRO A 72 4.67 12.63 0.81
C PRO A 72 5.70 11.62 0.33
N GLY A 73 5.89 11.55 -0.97
CA GLY A 73 6.88 10.67 -1.55
C GLY A 73 6.48 9.21 -1.63
N LEU A 74 5.21 8.90 -1.35
CA LEU A 74 4.73 7.53 -1.44
C LEU A 74 3.70 7.42 -2.55
N SER A 75 3.82 6.37 -3.37
CA SER A 75 2.85 6.11 -4.42
C SER A 75 2.46 4.64 -4.39
N ILE A 76 1.26 4.34 -4.86
CA ILE A 76 0.75 2.99 -4.95
C ILE A 76 0.51 2.70 -6.42
N GLU A 77 1.12 1.63 -6.92
CA GLU A 77 1.08 1.29 -8.32
C GLU A 77 0.70 -0.16 -8.50
N GLY A 78 0.29 -0.49 -9.71
CA GLY A 78 0.05 -1.89 -10.07
C GLY A 78 -1.24 -2.47 -9.56
N ALA A 79 -2.10 -1.67 -8.93
CA ALA A 79 -3.36 -2.19 -8.40
C ALA A 79 -4.26 -2.60 -9.55
N HIS A 80 -4.83 -3.80 -9.41
CA HIS A 80 -5.82 -4.25 -10.39
C HIS A 80 -7.06 -3.39 -10.30
N LEU A 81 -7.82 -3.38 -11.37
CA LEU A 81 -8.96 -2.49 -11.46
C LEU A 81 -9.90 -2.67 -10.26
N PHE A 82 -10.18 -3.91 -9.88
CA PHE A 82 -11.12 -4.11 -8.80
C PHE A 82 -10.56 -3.60 -7.46
N VAL A 83 -9.24 -3.67 -7.27
CA VAL A 83 -8.61 -3.14 -6.07
C VAL A 83 -8.71 -1.61 -6.08
N GLN A 84 -8.48 -1.01 -7.23
CA GLN A 84 -8.64 0.43 -7.35
C GLN A 84 -10.06 0.86 -7.03
N GLN A 85 -11.03 0.10 -7.49
CA GLN A 85 -12.42 0.39 -7.22
C GLN A 85 -12.74 0.29 -5.73
N ILE A 86 -12.18 -0.68 -5.06
CA ILE A 86 -12.39 -0.82 -3.63
C ILE A 86 -11.81 0.38 -2.89
N LEU A 87 -10.63 0.82 -3.27
CA LEU A 87 -10.03 1.99 -2.63
C LEU A 87 -10.90 3.22 -2.80
N GLU A 88 -11.41 3.41 -4.00
CA GLU A 88 -12.22 4.59 -4.28
C GLU A 88 -13.61 4.48 -3.70
N ALA A 89 -14.19 3.30 -3.74
CA ALA A 89 -15.53 3.10 -3.21
C ALA A 89 -15.57 3.28 -1.71
N THR A 90 -14.53 2.89 -1.01
CA THR A 90 -14.49 3.09 0.42
C THR A 90 -14.56 4.56 0.75
N GLU A 91 -13.86 5.35 -0.02
CA GLU A 91 -13.91 6.76 0.14
C GLU A 91 -15.31 7.31 -0.11
N ASP A 92 -15.94 6.86 -1.18
CA ASP A 92 -17.29 7.26 -1.49
C ASP A 92 -18.26 6.83 -0.43
N GLY A 93 -18.09 5.66 0.09
CA GLY A 93 -18.97 5.15 1.12
C GLY A 93 -18.96 6.01 2.33
N ASN A 94 -17.82 6.51 2.70
CA ASN A 94 -17.78 7.41 3.79
C ASN A 94 -18.52 8.69 3.53
N HIS A 95 -18.58 9.09 2.27
CA HIS A 95 -19.20 10.28 1.91
C HIS A 95 -20.64 10.23 2.07
N HIS A 96 -21.23 9.12 1.90
CA HIS A 96 -22.61 8.97 1.89
C HIS A 96 -23.24 8.90 3.16
N GLU A 97 -22.62 8.82 4.16
CA GLU A 97 -23.34 8.63 5.34
C GLU A 97 -23.81 9.69 6.00
#